data_cbcf977289b1e4853bdd2f57a5629a25
#
_entry.id   cbcf977289b1e4853bdd2f57a5629a25
#
_cell.length_a   1.000
_cell.length_b   1.000
_cell.length_c   1.000
_cell.angle_alpha   90.00
_cell.angle_beta   90.00
_cell.angle_gamma   90.00
#
_symmetry.space_group_name_H-M   'P 1'
#
loop_
_entity.id
_entity.type
_entity.pdbx_description
1 polymer ?
#
loop_
_entity_poly.entity_id
_entity_poly.type
_entity_poly.pdbx_seq_one_letter_code
_entity_poly.pdbx_strand_id
1 'polypeptide(L)'
;IMNGIDPVVIATGNDWRAIEAGAHAFAAIDGHYSSLTQWSSSDGRELVGKITLPMAVGLVGGATKTHPTAKAALALLGVKSATELGQVIASVGLAQNLAALRALSTEGIQRGHMTLHARNIALQAGASSNEIDLVVQKMVDTQNVTVDNAKQILKGLK
;
A
#
# COMPACT_ATOMS: atom_id res chain seq x y z
N ILE A 1 -2.79 -3.98 -5.02
CA ILE A 1 -3.31 -5.08 -4.19
C ILE A 1 -2.19 -5.64 -3.33
N MET A 2 -1.10 -6.13 -3.95
CA MET A 2 0.00 -6.79 -3.23
C MET A 2 0.67 -5.89 -2.19
N ASN A 3 0.81 -4.59 -2.44
CA ASN A 3 1.31 -3.63 -1.43
C ASN A 3 0.51 -3.61 -0.12
N GLY A 4 -0.75 -4.04 -0.14
CA GLY A 4 -1.55 -4.21 1.07
C GLY A 4 -1.44 -5.62 1.67
N ILE A 5 -1.35 -6.63 0.80
CA ILE A 5 -1.29 -8.05 1.18
C ILE A 5 0.05 -8.40 1.82
N ASP A 6 1.16 -8.09 1.15
CA ASP A 6 2.50 -8.53 1.55
C ASP A 6 2.90 -8.11 2.96
N PRO A 7 2.65 -6.86 3.42
CA PRO A 7 2.98 -6.48 4.78
C PRO A 7 2.28 -7.33 5.84
N VAL A 8 1.02 -7.74 5.61
CA VAL A 8 0.28 -8.58 6.56
C VAL A 8 0.81 -10.01 6.52
N VAL A 9 1.11 -10.54 5.34
CA VAL A 9 1.71 -11.87 5.14
C VAL A 9 3.06 -11.94 5.86
N ILE A 10 3.93 -10.94 5.66
CA ILE A 10 5.25 -10.85 6.30
C ILE A 10 5.10 -10.72 7.82
N ALA A 11 4.23 -9.81 8.30
CA ALA A 11 4.03 -9.57 9.71
C ALA A 11 3.53 -10.82 10.46
N THR A 12 2.76 -11.67 9.78
CA THR A 12 2.23 -12.93 10.34
C THR A 12 3.16 -14.13 10.12
N GLY A 13 4.37 -13.91 9.58
CA GLY A 13 5.39 -14.96 9.43
C GLY A 13 5.10 -15.94 8.28
N ASN A 14 4.30 -15.54 7.31
CA ASN A 14 3.98 -16.32 6.12
C ASN A 14 4.89 -15.91 4.92
N ASP A 15 4.93 -16.73 3.89
CA ASP A 15 5.76 -16.50 2.70
C ASP A 15 5.00 -15.66 1.66
N TRP A 16 5.34 -14.37 1.58
CA TRP A 16 4.76 -13.43 0.62
C TRP A 16 5.02 -13.84 -0.84
N ARG A 17 6.15 -14.49 -1.14
CA ARG A 17 6.48 -14.93 -2.49
C ARG A 17 5.53 -16.01 -2.99
N ALA A 18 5.12 -16.91 -2.11
CA ALA A 18 4.12 -17.92 -2.44
C ALA A 18 2.76 -17.30 -2.74
N ILE A 19 2.38 -16.24 -2.00
CA ILE A 19 1.13 -15.52 -2.23
C ILE A 19 1.18 -14.75 -3.55
N GLU A 20 2.26 -14.01 -3.83
CA GLU A 20 2.43 -13.31 -5.11
C GLU A 20 2.41 -14.25 -6.30
N ALA A 21 3.18 -15.34 -6.24
CA ALA A 21 3.20 -16.33 -7.31
C ALA A 21 1.80 -16.93 -7.56
N GLY A 22 1.07 -17.26 -6.49
CA GLY A 22 -0.31 -17.74 -6.57
C GLY A 22 -1.26 -16.71 -7.17
N ALA A 23 -1.16 -15.45 -6.75
CA ALA A 23 -1.99 -14.36 -7.26
C ALA A 23 -1.73 -14.10 -8.76
N HIS A 24 -0.46 -14.07 -9.19
CA HIS A 24 -0.09 -13.94 -10.60
C HIS A 24 -0.59 -15.11 -11.45
N ALA A 25 -0.38 -16.34 -10.99
CA ALA A 25 -0.88 -17.53 -11.68
C ALA A 25 -2.40 -17.51 -11.81
N PHE A 26 -3.10 -17.12 -10.76
CA PHE A 26 -4.56 -17.02 -10.77
C PHE A 26 -5.07 -15.89 -11.69
N ALA A 27 -4.41 -14.74 -11.71
CA ALA A 27 -4.74 -13.64 -12.61
C ALA A 27 -4.59 -14.03 -14.10
N ALA A 28 -3.72 -15.00 -14.42
CA ALA A 28 -3.44 -15.46 -15.77
C ALA A 28 -4.07 -16.83 -16.10
N ILE A 29 -4.97 -17.35 -15.26
CA ILE A 29 -5.50 -18.74 -15.37
C ILE A 29 -6.21 -18.99 -16.69
N ASP A 30 -6.83 -17.99 -17.28
CA ASP A 30 -7.56 -18.07 -18.55
C ASP A 30 -6.69 -17.72 -19.78
N GLY A 31 -5.35 -17.73 -19.63
CA GLY A 31 -4.39 -17.44 -20.70
C GLY A 31 -4.16 -15.95 -20.98
N HIS A 32 -4.78 -15.06 -20.24
CA HIS A 32 -4.55 -13.62 -20.27
C HIS A 32 -4.67 -13.04 -18.86
N TYR A 33 -4.00 -11.91 -18.61
CA TYR A 33 -4.12 -11.25 -17.31
C TYR A 33 -5.51 -10.63 -17.12
N SER A 34 -6.13 -10.99 -15.99
CA SER A 34 -7.39 -10.43 -15.53
C SER A 34 -7.24 -9.79 -14.15
N SER A 35 -8.17 -8.89 -13.80
CA SER A 35 -8.19 -8.27 -12.48
C SER A 35 -8.59 -9.27 -11.39
N LEU A 36 -7.87 -9.24 -10.27
CA LEU A 36 -8.23 -10.00 -9.06
C LEU A 36 -9.43 -9.40 -8.33
N THR A 37 -9.79 -8.16 -8.66
CA THR A 37 -10.87 -7.42 -8.01
C THR A 37 -11.99 -7.09 -8.99
N GLN A 38 -13.20 -7.07 -8.48
CA GLN A 38 -14.42 -6.63 -9.19
C GLN A 38 -15.12 -5.58 -8.32
N TRP A 39 -15.59 -4.51 -8.96
CA TRP A 39 -16.29 -3.43 -8.29
C TRP A 39 -17.64 -3.21 -8.97
N SER A 40 -18.68 -3.06 -8.18
CA SER A 40 -20.04 -2.82 -8.68
C SER A 40 -20.81 -1.87 -7.76
N SER A 41 -21.78 -1.18 -8.32
CA SER A 41 -22.75 -0.39 -7.56
C SER A 41 -24.12 -0.59 -8.22
N SER A 42 -25.13 -0.91 -7.44
CA SER A 42 -26.48 -1.17 -7.95
C SER A 42 -27.33 0.10 -8.03
N ASP A 43 -27.12 1.06 -7.14
CA ASP A 43 -27.95 2.24 -6.98
C ASP A 43 -27.16 3.56 -6.86
N GLY A 44 -25.85 3.51 -7.02
CA GLY A 44 -24.94 4.64 -6.87
C GLY A 44 -24.69 5.08 -5.41
N ARG A 45 -25.27 4.39 -4.43
CA ARG A 45 -25.12 4.70 -3.00
C ARG A 45 -24.12 3.79 -2.31
N GLU A 46 -24.06 2.53 -2.75
CA GLU A 46 -23.18 1.52 -2.20
C GLU A 46 -22.18 1.07 -3.26
N LEU A 47 -20.93 0.92 -2.85
CA LEU A 47 -19.86 0.35 -3.65
C LEU A 47 -19.52 -1.04 -3.10
N VAL A 48 -19.72 -2.06 -3.89
CA VAL A 48 -19.40 -3.45 -3.54
C VAL A 48 -18.11 -3.87 -4.23
N GLY A 49 -17.11 -4.21 -3.42
CA GLY A 49 -15.83 -4.76 -3.90
C GLY A 49 -15.75 -6.26 -3.61
N LYS A 50 -15.27 -7.02 -4.58
CA LYS A 50 -14.98 -8.44 -4.44
C LYS A 50 -13.54 -8.69 -4.85
N ILE A 51 -12.82 -9.49 -4.07
CA ILE A 51 -11.49 -9.99 -4.40
C ILE A 51 -11.48 -11.52 -4.31
N THR A 52 -10.82 -12.16 -5.27
CA THR A 52 -10.63 -13.61 -5.26
C THR A 52 -9.18 -13.90 -5.64
N LEU A 53 -8.47 -14.61 -4.77
CA LEU A 53 -7.10 -15.05 -5.02
C LEU A 53 -6.76 -16.28 -4.14
N PRO A 54 -5.83 -17.14 -4.57
CA PRO A 54 -5.27 -18.18 -3.71
C PRO A 54 -4.56 -17.58 -2.50
N MET A 55 -4.71 -18.20 -1.32
CA MET A 55 -4.13 -17.69 -0.09
C MET A 55 -3.46 -18.84 0.69
N ALA A 56 -2.21 -19.12 0.35
CA ALA A 56 -1.41 -20.19 0.96
C ALA A 56 -0.78 -19.68 2.28
N VAL A 57 -1.61 -19.43 3.29
CA VAL A 57 -1.18 -18.97 4.62
C VAL A 57 -1.50 -19.99 5.71
N GLY A 58 -0.78 -19.91 6.82
CA GLY A 58 -0.98 -20.77 7.99
C GLY A 58 -0.76 -20.01 9.31
N LEU A 59 -1.26 -20.62 10.39
CA LEU A 59 -1.11 -20.12 11.75
C LEU A 59 -0.14 -20.96 12.59
N VAL A 60 0.26 -22.13 12.09
CA VAL A 60 0.98 -23.16 12.86
C VAL A 60 2.28 -23.51 12.15
N GLY A 61 3.37 -23.51 12.90
CA GLY A 61 4.70 -23.91 12.40
C GLY A 61 5.54 -22.76 11.88
N GLY A 62 6.77 -23.05 11.45
CA GLY A 62 7.70 -22.08 10.90
C GLY A 62 7.88 -20.81 11.73
N ALA A 63 7.97 -19.68 11.05
CA ALA A 63 8.16 -18.37 11.67
C ALA A 63 6.98 -17.94 12.56
N THR A 64 5.76 -18.39 12.27
CA THR A 64 4.58 -18.09 13.10
C THR A 64 4.74 -18.61 14.54
N LYS A 65 5.48 -19.72 14.72
CA LYS A 65 5.71 -20.32 16.01
C LYS A 65 6.93 -19.77 16.75
N THR A 66 7.96 -19.35 16.04
CA THR A 66 9.26 -18.99 16.62
C THR A 66 9.53 -17.49 16.66
N HIS A 67 9.03 -16.73 15.71
CA HIS A 67 9.33 -15.31 15.58
C HIS A 67 8.42 -14.47 16.51
N PRO A 68 8.98 -13.68 17.46
CA PRO A 68 8.18 -12.93 18.43
C PRO A 68 7.18 -11.96 17.79
N THR A 69 7.59 -11.25 16.74
CA THR A 69 6.74 -10.29 16.02
C THR A 69 5.55 -10.98 15.35
N ALA A 70 5.76 -12.15 14.73
CA ALA A 70 4.68 -12.91 14.10
C ALA A 70 3.65 -13.39 15.14
N LYS A 71 4.12 -13.85 16.30
CA LYS A 71 3.24 -14.20 17.43
C LYS A 71 2.42 -13.00 17.89
N ALA A 72 3.06 -11.85 18.08
CA ALA A 72 2.39 -10.64 18.51
C ALA A 72 1.35 -10.17 17.48
N ALA A 73 1.69 -10.20 16.19
CA ALA A 73 0.78 -9.84 15.11
C ALA A 73 -0.45 -10.77 15.06
N LEU A 74 -0.25 -12.07 15.13
CA LEU A 74 -1.35 -13.04 15.16
C LEU A 74 -2.23 -12.91 16.42
N ALA A 75 -1.62 -12.66 17.58
CA ALA A 75 -2.35 -12.40 18.80
C ALA A 75 -3.19 -11.13 18.73
N LEU A 76 -2.66 -10.06 18.12
CA LEU A 76 -3.38 -8.80 17.89
C LEU A 76 -4.56 -8.99 16.94
N LEU A 77 -4.37 -9.74 15.84
CA LEU A 77 -5.43 -10.05 14.88
C LEU A 77 -6.54 -10.92 15.48
N GLY A 78 -6.21 -11.77 16.44
CA GLY A 78 -7.16 -12.66 17.11
C GLY A 78 -7.75 -13.77 16.25
N VAL A 79 -7.22 -13.98 15.03
CA VAL A 79 -7.69 -14.98 14.06
C VAL A 79 -7.48 -16.40 14.60
N LYS A 80 -8.42 -17.29 14.30
CA LYS A 80 -8.45 -18.68 14.82
C LYS A 80 -8.17 -19.73 13.74
N SER A 81 -8.21 -19.35 12.47
CA SER A 81 -7.99 -20.26 11.35
C SER A 81 -7.20 -19.59 10.23
N ALA A 82 -6.56 -20.41 9.38
CA ALA A 82 -5.89 -19.94 8.17
C ALA A 82 -6.88 -19.23 7.21
N THR A 83 -8.13 -19.70 7.20
CA THR A 83 -9.20 -19.07 6.41
C THR A 83 -9.49 -17.65 6.90
N GLU A 84 -9.63 -17.44 8.22
CA GLU A 84 -9.83 -16.10 8.77
C GLU A 84 -8.63 -15.19 8.49
N LEU A 85 -7.41 -15.69 8.65
CA LEU A 85 -6.21 -14.93 8.29
C LEU A 85 -6.23 -14.56 6.81
N GLY A 86 -6.55 -15.49 5.92
CA GLY A 86 -6.68 -15.24 4.49
C GLY A 86 -7.73 -14.17 4.17
N GLN A 87 -8.86 -14.19 4.86
CA GLN A 87 -9.91 -13.17 4.70
C GLN A 87 -9.45 -11.78 5.15
N VAL A 88 -8.73 -11.69 6.26
CA VAL A 88 -8.14 -10.42 6.72
C VAL A 88 -7.15 -9.89 5.68
N ILE A 89 -6.23 -10.72 5.21
CA ILE A 89 -5.24 -10.36 4.19
C ILE A 89 -5.91 -9.90 2.90
N ALA A 90 -6.90 -10.64 2.41
CA ALA A 90 -7.66 -10.29 1.21
C ALA A 90 -8.41 -8.96 1.38
N SER A 91 -8.98 -8.71 2.56
CA SER A 91 -9.67 -7.46 2.87
C SER A 91 -8.74 -6.26 2.84
N VAL A 92 -7.50 -6.39 3.35
CA VAL A 92 -6.48 -5.35 3.27
C VAL A 92 -6.06 -5.10 1.82
N GLY A 93 -5.90 -6.17 1.02
CA GLY A 93 -5.62 -6.06 -0.41
C GLY A 93 -6.74 -5.33 -1.18
N LEU A 94 -7.99 -5.61 -0.85
CA LEU A 94 -9.16 -4.96 -1.43
C LEU A 94 -9.22 -3.47 -1.05
N ALA A 95 -8.97 -3.14 0.21
CA ALA A 95 -8.91 -1.76 0.67
C ALA A 95 -7.77 -0.97 0.01
N GLN A 96 -6.60 -1.58 -0.16
CA GLN A 96 -5.47 -1.00 -0.89
C GLN A 96 -5.83 -0.72 -2.36
N ASN A 97 -6.52 -1.66 -3.02
CA ASN A 97 -6.99 -1.46 -4.39
C ASN A 97 -8.00 -0.31 -4.49
N LEU A 98 -8.96 -0.24 -3.56
CA LEU A 98 -9.92 0.88 -3.51
C LEU A 98 -9.22 2.23 -3.36
N ALA A 99 -8.24 2.32 -2.47
CA ALA A 99 -7.46 3.54 -2.27
C ALA A 99 -6.74 3.98 -3.55
N ALA A 100 -6.14 3.03 -4.28
CA ALA A 100 -5.49 3.30 -5.55
C ALA A 100 -6.48 3.75 -6.64
N LEU A 101 -7.62 3.07 -6.78
CA LEU A 101 -8.68 3.44 -7.73
C LEU A 101 -9.26 4.82 -7.44
N ARG A 102 -9.49 5.12 -6.16
CA ARG A 102 -9.94 6.45 -5.72
C ARG A 102 -8.92 7.52 -6.09
N ALA A 103 -7.65 7.30 -5.80
CA ALA A 103 -6.59 8.25 -6.15
C ALA A 103 -6.51 8.47 -7.68
N LEU A 104 -6.61 7.41 -8.48
CA LEU A 104 -6.61 7.49 -9.95
C LEU A 104 -7.80 8.27 -10.50
N SER A 105 -8.98 8.13 -9.88
CA SER A 105 -10.22 8.80 -10.33
C SER A 105 -10.37 10.24 -9.84
N THR A 106 -9.53 10.69 -8.91
CA THR A 106 -9.60 12.03 -8.31
C THR A 106 -8.31 12.83 -8.55
N GLU A 107 -7.39 12.78 -7.61
CA GLU A 107 -6.17 13.62 -7.59
C GLU A 107 -5.04 13.08 -8.48
N GLY A 108 -5.13 11.81 -8.86
CA GLY A 108 -4.03 11.05 -9.46
C GLY A 108 -3.01 10.56 -8.41
N ILE A 109 -2.47 9.36 -8.64
CA ILE A 109 -1.47 8.76 -7.73
C ILE A 109 -0.20 9.62 -7.66
N GLN A 110 0.14 10.27 -8.76
CA GLN A 110 1.37 11.06 -8.89
C GLN A 110 1.43 12.22 -7.90
N ARG A 111 0.30 12.90 -7.64
CA ARG A 111 0.26 14.06 -6.74
C ARG A 111 0.60 13.68 -5.29
N GLY A 112 0.03 12.60 -4.78
CA GLY A 112 0.33 12.11 -3.44
C GLY A 112 1.79 11.66 -3.28
N HIS A 113 2.33 10.95 -4.28
CA HIS A 113 3.72 10.53 -4.31
C HIS A 113 4.69 11.72 -4.43
N MET A 114 4.36 12.72 -5.25
CA MET A 114 5.18 13.93 -5.37
C MET A 114 5.26 14.71 -4.07
N THR A 115 4.18 14.81 -3.31
CA THR A 115 4.20 15.50 -2.00
C THR A 115 5.10 14.78 -0.99
N LEU A 116 5.01 13.45 -0.90
CA LEU A 116 5.88 12.65 -0.02
C LEU A 116 7.35 12.76 -0.45
N HIS A 117 7.62 12.67 -1.75
CA HIS A 117 8.96 12.82 -2.30
C HIS A 117 9.49 14.24 -2.07
N ALA A 118 8.68 15.27 -2.28
CA ALA A 118 9.05 16.66 -2.03
C ALA A 118 9.44 16.91 -0.56
N ARG A 119 8.77 16.24 0.40
CA ARG A 119 9.13 16.34 1.81
C ARG A 119 10.53 15.80 2.10
N ASN A 120 10.86 14.64 1.52
CA ASN A 120 12.20 14.06 1.65
C ASN A 120 13.27 14.95 0.98
N ILE A 121 12.97 15.53 -0.19
CA ILE A 121 13.84 16.46 -0.90
C ILE A 121 14.04 17.76 -0.09
N ALA A 122 12.99 18.31 0.51
CA ALA A 122 13.10 19.51 1.36
C ALA A 122 14.02 19.27 2.57
N LEU A 123 13.87 18.12 3.25
CA LEU A 123 14.75 17.70 4.34
C LEU A 123 16.20 17.56 3.87
N GLN A 124 16.44 16.91 2.75
CA GLN A 124 17.76 16.73 2.16
C GLN A 124 18.41 18.07 1.76
N ALA A 125 17.60 19.06 1.36
CA ALA A 125 18.05 20.41 1.04
C ALA A 125 18.37 21.25 2.28
N GLY A 126 18.05 20.78 3.49
CA GLY A 126 18.31 21.44 4.76
C GLY A 126 17.16 22.32 5.26
N ALA A 127 15.93 22.06 4.85
CA ALA A 127 14.75 22.76 5.37
C ALA A 127 14.52 22.43 6.86
N SER A 128 14.30 23.45 7.67
CA SER A 128 13.87 23.29 9.06
C SER A 128 12.42 22.85 9.15
N SER A 129 12.01 22.35 10.32
CA SER A 129 10.64 21.87 10.53
C SER A 129 9.56 22.91 10.16
N ASN A 130 9.85 24.19 10.35
CA ASN A 130 8.91 25.28 10.04
C ASN A 130 8.90 25.67 8.55
N GLU A 131 9.93 25.29 7.79
CA GLU A 131 10.08 25.62 6.36
C GLU A 131 9.62 24.50 5.45
N ILE A 132 9.59 23.23 5.94
CA ILE A 132 9.30 22.04 5.13
C ILE A 132 8.01 22.20 4.34
N ASP A 133 6.91 22.54 4.99
CA ASP A 133 5.58 22.55 4.35
C ASP A 133 5.51 23.62 3.25
N LEU A 134 6.13 24.79 3.48
CA LEU A 134 6.20 25.86 2.48
C LEU A 134 7.09 25.49 1.29
N VAL A 135 8.24 24.86 1.55
CA VAL A 135 9.15 24.37 0.49
C VAL A 135 8.48 23.29 -0.34
N VAL A 136 7.82 22.32 0.31
CA VAL A 136 7.05 21.27 -0.34
C VAL A 136 5.97 21.86 -1.24
N GLN A 137 5.15 22.78 -0.72
CA GLN A 137 4.09 23.44 -1.48
C GLN A 137 4.64 24.10 -2.74
N LYS A 138 5.69 24.90 -2.63
CA LYS A 138 6.30 25.58 -3.79
C LYS A 138 6.91 24.60 -4.81
N MET A 139 7.54 23.52 -4.36
CA MET A 139 8.08 22.49 -5.28
C MET A 139 6.97 21.77 -6.03
N VAL A 140 5.86 21.45 -5.37
CA VAL A 140 4.71 20.77 -5.99
C VAL A 140 4.00 21.71 -6.96
N ASP A 141 3.78 22.96 -6.61
CA ASP A 141 3.11 23.96 -7.45
C ASP A 141 3.91 24.25 -8.74
N THR A 142 5.24 24.27 -8.63
CA THR A 142 6.14 24.46 -9.79
C THR A 142 6.42 23.14 -10.54
N GLN A 143 5.89 22.01 -10.08
CA GLN A 143 6.15 20.68 -10.63
C GLN A 143 7.66 20.35 -10.75
N ASN A 144 8.49 20.96 -9.91
CA ASN A 144 9.94 20.79 -9.92
C ASN A 144 10.43 20.32 -8.53
N VAL A 145 10.37 19.02 -8.31
CA VAL A 145 10.73 18.38 -7.05
C VAL A 145 12.18 17.89 -7.12
N THR A 146 13.12 18.84 -6.98
CA THR A 146 14.57 18.59 -6.99
C THR A 146 15.27 19.27 -5.82
N VAL A 147 16.41 18.72 -5.40
CA VAL A 147 17.21 19.29 -4.29
C VAL A 147 17.66 20.72 -4.61
N ASP A 148 18.04 20.99 -5.86
CA ASP A 148 18.50 22.30 -6.28
C ASP A 148 17.40 23.34 -6.22
N ASN A 149 16.18 23.00 -6.67
CA ASN A 149 15.02 23.86 -6.55
C ASN A 149 14.66 24.12 -5.07
N ALA A 150 14.69 23.08 -4.23
CA ALA A 150 14.46 23.22 -2.81
C ALA A 150 15.46 24.18 -2.15
N LYS A 151 16.75 24.08 -2.52
CA LYS A 151 17.79 25.02 -2.04
C LYS A 151 17.56 26.46 -2.51
N GLN A 152 17.08 26.65 -3.75
CA GLN A 152 16.75 27.98 -4.27
C GLN A 152 15.56 28.58 -3.51
N ILE A 153 14.51 27.78 -3.28
CA ILE A 153 13.35 28.20 -2.48
C ILE A 153 13.79 28.62 -1.07
N LEU A 154 14.63 27.82 -0.40
CA LEU A 154 15.15 28.13 0.94
C LEU A 154 15.99 29.42 0.98
N LYS A 155 16.78 29.69 -0.06
CA LYS A 155 17.53 30.96 -0.17
C LYS A 155 16.62 32.17 -0.31
N GLY A 156 15.47 32.01 -0.95
CA GLY A 156 14.48 33.08 -1.11
C GLY A 156 13.56 33.28 0.10
N LEU A 157 13.65 32.43 1.13
CA LEU A 157 12.92 32.55 2.39
C LEU A 157 13.72 33.24 3.50
N LYS A 158 15.02 33.38 3.29
CA LYS A 158 15.96 34.13 4.16
C LYS A 158 16.14 35.53 3.66
#